data_791715307cd3e6055291a0e9c1753029
#
_entry.id   791715307cd3e6055291a0e9c1753029
#
_cell.length_a   1.000
_cell.length_b   1.000
_cell.length_c   1.000
_cell.angle_alpha   90.00
_cell.angle_beta   90.00
_cell.angle_gamma   90.00
#
_symmetry.space_group_name_H-M   'P 1'
#
loop_
_entity.id
_entity.type
_entity.pdbx_description
1 polymer ?
#
loop_
_entity_poly.entity_id
_entity_poly.type
_entity_poly.pdbx_seq_one_letter_code
_entity_poly.pdbx_strand_id
1 'polypeptide(L)'
;VAPFDMNEDNIGEKAVLHPTGAAVAFVGTTRTVYATQNSMMNRHFSRYLLDEDANGRRNTIGDALRLAKSVLLNTSQSNPDKDRSENKLHYVLLGDPALTLGMPKYKAVIESVNGQLISDASTTVDFKAGDLAKIEGYIADENGNKLPDFTGVLTATVYDSESLITCLNNDGKSDEAFTFFTRDKRLYSGSD
;
A
#
# COMPACT_ATOMS: atom_id res chain seq x y z
N VAL A 1 10.78 13.01 10.62
CA VAL A 1 10.40 14.08 11.57
C VAL A 1 9.70 15.19 10.80
N ALA A 2 8.54 15.60 11.27
CA ALA A 2 7.70 16.62 10.65
C ALA A 2 7.35 17.71 11.69
N PRO A 3 8.30 18.54 12.09
CA PRO A 3 8.04 19.63 13.00
C PRO A 3 7.19 20.71 12.30
N PHE A 4 6.04 21.06 12.90
CA PHE A 4 5.12 22.07 12.36
C PHE A 4 5.45 23.49 12.82
N ASP A 5 6.48 23.64 13.63
CA ASP A 5 6.95 24.90 14.19
C ASP A 5 8.14 25.50 13.41
N MET A 6 8.41 24.99 12.22
CA MET A 6 9.46 25.47 11.32
C MET A 6 8.91 26.49 10.32
N ASN A 7 9.76 27.37 9.83
CA ASN A 7 9.39 28.37 8.81
C ASN A 7 9.18 27.77 7.41
N GLU A 8 9.48 26.49 7.23
CA GLU A 8 9.34 25.77 5.97
C GLU A 8 8.44 24.54 6.15
N ASP A 9 7.57 24.30 5.19
CA ASP A 9 6.71 23.12 5.17
C ASP A 9 7.55 21.84 5.17
N ASN A 10 7.21 20.95 6.07
CA ASN A 10 7.78 19.61 6.09
C ASN A 10 7.18 18.70 4.99
N ILE A 11 7.72 17.50 4.86
CA ILE A 11 7.28 16.56 3.83
C ILE A 11 5.80 16.17 3.95
N GLY A 12 5.26 16.09 5.18
CA GLY A 12 3.85 15.76 5.41
C GLY A 12 2.93 16.89 4.97
N GLU A 13 3.26 18.11 5.30
CA GLU A 13 2.53 19.31 4.86
C GLU A 13 2.57 19.44 3.34
N LYS A 14 3.75 19.34 2.74
CA LYS A 14 3.90 19.36 1.27
C LYS A 14 3.08 18.28 0.58
N ALA A 15 3.02 17.08 1.15
CA ALA A 15 2.26 15.98 0.57
C ALA A 15 0.75 16.19 0.66
N VAL A 16 0.24 16.67 1.81
CA VAL A 16 -1.21 16.87 2.02
C VAL A 16 -1.72 18.14 1.32
N LEU A 17 -0.89 19.20 1.29
CA LEU A 17 -1.26 20.48 0.68
C LEU A 17 -0.93 20.59 -0.81
N HIS A 18 -0.42 19.54 -1.42
CA HIS A 18 -0.02 19.56 -2.83
C HIS A 18 -1.23 19.81 -3.75
N PRO A 19 -1.20 20.84 -4.62
CA PRO A 19 -2.38 21.29 -5.36
C PRO A 19 -2.93 20.29 -6.38
N THR A 20 -2.11 19.35 -6.87
CA THR A 20 -2.51 18.32 -7.84
C THR A 20 -2.67 16.94 -7.19
N GLY A 21 -2.66 16.89 -5.84
CA GLY A 21 -2.77 15.67 -5.06
C GLY A 21 -1.44 14.92 -4.92
N ALA A 22 -1.11 14.54 -3.69
CA ALA A 22 0.00 13.63 -3.39
C ALA A 22 -0.38 12.68 -2.25
N ALA A 23 -1.03 13.19 -1.18
CA ALA A 23 -1.52 12.37 -0.10
C ALA A 23 -2.88 12.87 0.39
N VAL A 24 -3.78 11.94 0.74
CA VAL A 24 -5.08 12.26 1.38
C VAL A 24 -4.92 12.45 2.89
N ALA A 25 -3.89 11.86 3.46
CA ALA A 25 -3.51 11.99 4.85
C ALA A 25 -2.02 11.65 5.03
N PHE A 26 -1.42 12.14 6.08
CA PHE A 26 -0.05 11.83 6.46
C PHE A 26 0.04 11.57 7.97
N VAL A 27 0.61 10.44 8.34
CA VAL A 27 0.92 10.12 9.74
C VAL A 27 2.43 10.20 9.91
N GLY A 28 2.88 11.07 10.75
CA GLY A 28 4.29 11.31 10.99
C GLY A 28 4.57 11.72 12.42
N THR A 29 5.82 12.10 12.69
CA THR A 29 6.27 12.49 14.02
C THR A 29 6.78 13.90 14.05
N THR A 30 6.39 14.65 15.09
CA THR A 30 6.80 16.05 15.30
C THR A 30 8.23 16.17 15.86
N ARG A 31 8.79 15.09 16.38
CA ARG A 31 10.13 15.03 16.98
C ARG A 31 10.81 13.71 16.56
N THR A 32 12.10 13.60 16.87
CA THR A 32 12.85 12.36 16.69
C THR A 32 12.25 11.23 17.53
N VAL A 33 12.11 10.06 16.96
CA VAL A 33 11.55 8.87 17.57
C VAL A 33 12.54 7.71 17.50
N TYR A 34 12.41 6.77 18.43
CA TYR A 34 13.26 5.59 18.49
C TYR A 34 12.76 4.51 17.52
N ALA A 35 13.69 3.84 16.85
CA ALA A 35 13.37 2.85 15.80
C ALA A 35 12.45 1.71 16.27
N THR A 36 12.71 1.14 17.47
CA THR A 36 11.91 0.06 18.03
C THR A 36 10.47 0.50 18.29
N GLN A 37 10.27 1.66 18.93
CA GLN A 37 8.96 2.21 19.25
C GLN A 37 8.22 2.64 17.97
N ASN A 38 8.97 3.13 16.99
CA ASN A 38 8.43 3.44 15.66
C ASN A 38 7.89 2.18 14.97
N SER A 39 8.64 1.09 15.01
CA SER A 39 8.20 -0.20 14.47
C SER A 39 6.93 -0.72 15.16
N MET A 40 6.86 -0.62 16.49
CA MET A 40 5.66 -1.02 17.25
C MET A 40 4.45 -0.14 16.89
N MET A 41 4.61 1.17 16.82
CA MET A 41 3.55 2.10 16.40
C MET A 41 3.04 1.76 15.01
N ASN A 42 3.95 1.58 14.05
CA ASN A 42 3.59 1.26 12.67
C ASN A 42 2.84 -0.07 12.57
N ARG A 43 3.28 -1.10 13.29
CA ARG A 43 2.60 -2.40 13.32
C ARG A 43 1.16 -2.30 13.83
N HIS A 44 0.95 -1.61 14.96
CA HIS A 44 -0.39 -1.44 15.52
C HIS A 44 -1.27 -0.53 14.66
N PHE A 45 -0.71 0.56 14.15
CA PHE A 45 -1.44 1.47 13.28
C PHE A 45 -1.91 0.76 12.00
N SER A 46 -1.01 0.07 11.31
CA SER A 46 -1.35 -0.68 10.09
C SER A 46 -2.38 -1.78 10.37
N ARG A 47 -2.25 -2.49 11.49
CA ARG A 47 -3.22 -3.49 11.89
C ARG A 47 -4.60 -2.88 12.03
N TYR A 48 -4.76 -1.86 12.88
CA TYR A 48 -6.07 -1.24 13.10
C TYR A 48 -6.63 -0.54 11.88
N LEU A 49 -5.77 -0.04 10.97
CA LEU A 49 -6.19 0.60 9.74
C LEU A 49 -6.75 -0.40 8.72
N LEU A 50 -6.22 -1.62 8.70
CA LEU A 50 -6.56 -2.64 7.71
C LEU A 50 -7.55 -3.69 8.23
N ASP A 51 -7.66 -3.88 9.55
CA ASP A 51 -8.60 -4.81 10.17
C ASP A 51 -10.04 -4.35 9.95
N GLU A 52 -10.93 -5.31 9.75
CA GLU A 52 -12.38 -5.12 9.67
C GLU A 52 -13.07 -5.64 10.94
N ASP A 53 -14.14 -4.97 11.34
CA ASP A 53 -15.03 -5.48 12.38
C ASP A 53 -15.94 -6.60 11.84
N ALA A 54 -16.74 -7.20 12.71
CA ALA A 54 -17.67 -8.27 12.36
C ALA A 54 -18.74 -7.87 11.30
N ASN A 55 -18.88 -6.57 11.02
CA ASN A 55 -19.80 -6.04 10.02
C ASN A 55 -19.06 -5.59 8.73
N GLY A 56 -17.80 -5.92 8.59
CA GLY A 56 -16.98 -5.50 7.45
C GLY A 56 -16.62 -4.01 7.44
N ARG A 57 -16.68 -3.34 8.60
CA ARG A 57 -16.37 -1.90 8.72
C ARG A 57 -14.94 -1.74 9.20
N ARG A 58 -14.21 -0.85 8.53
CA ARG A 58 -12.84 -0.48 8.91
C ARG A 58 -12.81 0.71 9.83
N ASN A 59 -11.77 0.78 10.63
CA ASN A 59 -11.51 1.98 11.42
C ASN A 59 -11.19 3.16 10.50
N THR A 60 -11.54 4.35 10.95
CA THR A 60 -11.03 5.57 10.35
C THR A 60 -9.53 5.71 10.61
N ILE A 61 -8.83 6.53 9.81
CA ILE A 61 -7.39 6.79 10.01
C ILE A 61 -7.12 7.34 11.41
N GLY A 62 -7.99 8.24 11.90
CA GLY A 62 -7.90 8.80 13.24
C GLY A 62 -8.09 7.77 14.33
N ASP A 63 -9.09 6.89 14.20
CA ASP A 63 -9.31 5.80 15.15
C ASP A 63 -8.19 4.78 15.15
N ALA A 64 -7.68 4.41 13.99
CA ALA A 64 -6.53 3.50 13.88
C ALA A 64 -5.31 4.06 14.62
N LEU A 65 -5.01 5.36 14.46
CA LEU A 65 -3.91 6.02 15.17
C LEU A 65 -4.17 6.08 16.69
N ARG A 66 -5.39 6.43 17.10
CA ARG A 66 -5.80 6.48 18.51
C ARG A 66 -5.66 5.10 19.17
N LEU A 67 -6.15 4.04 18.52
CA LEU A 67 -6.08 2.67 19.02
C LEU A 67 -4.62 2.19 19.13
N ALA A 68 -3.80 2.46 18.13
CA ALA A 68 -2.38 2.13 18.16
C ALA A 68 -1.67 2.81 19.35
N LYS A 69 -1.90 4.10 19.56
CA LYS A 69 -1.38 4.83 20.74
C LYS A 69 -1.89 4.23 22.04
N SER A 70 -3.16 3.81 22.10
CA SER A 70 -3.75 3.23 23.31
C SER A 70 -3.07 1.91 23.72
N VAL A 71 -2.68 1.08 22.76
CA VAL A 71 -1.89 -0.15 23.05
C VAL A 71 -0.55 0.20 23.67
N LEU A 72 0.15 1.19 23.10
CA LEU A 72 1.48 1.59 23.60
C LEU A 72 1.40 2.32 24.97
N LEU A 73 0.29 3.01 25.25
CA LEU A 73 0.03 3.67 26.52
C LEU A 73 -0.30 2.67 27.65
N ASN A 74 -0.80 1.49 27.30
CA ASN A 74 -1.15 0.48 28.28
C ASN A 74 0.11 -0.10 28.95
N THR A 75 0.38 0.31 30.18
CA THR A 75 1.56 -0.09 30.95
C THR A 75 1.39 -1.39 31.73
N SER A 76 0.31 -2.16 31.53
CA SER A 76 0.12 -3.47 32.14
C SER A 76 1.34 -4.37 31.96
N GLN A 77 1.65 -5.16 32.97
CA GLN A 77 2.77 -6.13 32.91
C GLN A 77 2.57 -7.17 31.82
N SER A 78 1.32 -7.49 31.48
CA SER A 78 0.96 -8.44 30.44
C SER A 78 1.05 -7.85 29.00
N ASN A 79 1.23 -6.55 28.87
CA ASN A 79 1.40 -5.92 27.56
C ASN A 79 2.86 -5.96 27.11
N PRO A 80 3.23 -6.79 26.10
CA PRO A 80 4.60 -6.86 25.61
C PRO A 80 5.01 -5.58 24.84
N ASP A 81 4.06 -4.86 24.29
CA ASP A 81 4.27 -3.67 23.44
C ASP A 81 4.12 -2.35 24.21
N LYS A 82 4.11 -2.40 25.54
CA LYS A 82 4.07 -1.16 26.34
C LYS A 82 5.27 -0.27 26.06
N ASP A 83 4.99 0.99 25.77
CA ASP A 83 6.02 2.01 25.60
C ASP A 83 5.96 3.00 26.77
N ARG A 84 7.02 3.06 27.56
CA ARG A 84 7.14 4.00 28.69
C ARG A 84 7.71 5.34 28.31
N SER A 85 8.22 5.47 27.08
CA SER A 85 8.76 6.73 26.55
C SER A 85 7.65 7.67 26.07
N GLU A 86 8.01 8.90 25.81
CA GLU A 86 7.12 9.90 25.18
C GLU A 86 6.93 9.66 23.68
N ASN A 87 7.64 8.69 23.12
CA ASN A 87 7.72 8.45 21.66
C ASN A 87 6.34 8.38 20.99
N LYS A 88 5.38 7.66 21.59
CA LYS A 88 4.01 7.51 21.08
C LYS A 88 3.23 8.83 21.01
N LEU A 89 3.61 9.84 21.80
CA LEU A 89 2.93 11.14 21.82
C LEU A 89 3.35 12.02 20.64
N HIS A 90 4.51 11.76 20.06
CA HIS A 90 5.04 12.53 18.93
C HIS A 90 4.34 12.27 17.60
N TYR A 91 3.56 11.20 17.49
CA TYR A 91 2.83 10.89 16.25
C TYR A 91 1.60 11.81 16.11
N VAL A 92 1.45 12.35 14.91
CA VAL A 92 0.33 13.21 14.52
C VAL A 92 -0.23 12.77 13.18
N LEU A 93 -1.50 13.11 12.97
CA LEU A 93 -2.19 12.93 11.70
C LEU A 93 -2.42 14.32 11.09
N LEU A 94 -2.00 14.48 9.84
CA LEU A 94 -2.41 15.57 8.97
C LEU A 94 -3.43 15.02 7.98
N GLY A 95 -4.57 15.68 7.83
CA GLY A 95 -5.68 15.27 6.99
C GLY A 95 -6.94 15.01 7.80
N ASP A 96 -7.97 14.45 7.15
CA ASP A 96 -9.23 14.16 7.80
C ASP A 96 -9.16 12.87 8.64
N PRO A 97 -9.31 12.95 9.98
CA PRO A 97 -9.30 11.77 10.83
C PRO A 97 -10.49 10.84 10.64
N ALA A 98 -11.58 11.32 10.03
CA ALA A 98 -12.78 10.52 9.75
C ALA A 98 -12.68 9.70 8.46
N LEU A 99 -11.61 9.90 7.68
CA LEU A 99 -11.39 9.17 6.45
C LEU A 99 -11.16 7.68 6.70
N THR A 100 -11.86 6.84 5.94
CA THR A 100 -11.67 5.39 5.91
C THR A 100 -11.01 5.00 4.60
N LEU A 101 -10.05 4.06 4.64
CA LEU A 101 -9.42 3.56 3.42
C LEU A 101 -10.42 2.75 2.59
N GLY A 102 -10.54 3.09 1.30
CA GLY A 102 -11.24 2.27 0.33
C GLY A 102 -10.39 1.05 -0.03
N MET A 103 -10.92 -0.15 0.18
CA MET A 103 -10.26 -1.39 -0.26
C MET A 103 -11.00 -1.97 -1.44
N PRO A 104 -10.29 -2.58 -2.39
CA PRO A 104 -10.92 -3.24 -3.53
C PRO A 104 -11.85 -4.35 -3.06
N LYS A 105 -13.13 -4.27 -3.44
CA LYS A 105 -14.12 -5.32 -3.18
C LYS A 105 -14.16 -6.38 -4.28
N TYR A 106 -13.58 -6.07 -5.42
CA TYR A 106 -13.61 -6.91 -6.60
C TYR A 106 -12.21 -7.18 -7.09
N LYS A 107 -12.05 -8.36 -7.66
CA LYS A 107 -10.81 -8.84 -8.29
C LYS A 107 -11.09 -9.16 -9.75
N ALA A 108 -10.32 -8.59 -10.68
CA ALA A 108 -10.25 -9.13 -12.03
C ALA A 108 -9.33 -10.35 -12.03
N VAL A 109 -9.85 -11.49 -12.46
CA VAL A 109 -9.12 -12.76 -12.53
C VAL A 109 -8.94 -13.12 -14.00
N ILE A 110 -7.70 -13.24 -14.45
CA ILE A 110 -7.39 -13.78 -15.78
C ILE A 110 -7.46 -15.30 -15.69
N GLU A 111 -8.32 -15.92 -16.49
CA GLU A 111 -8.53 -17.37 -16.53
C GLU A 111 -7.72 -18.01 -17.65
N SER A 112 -7.70 -17.36 -18.82
CA SER A 112 -6.91 -17.83 -19.95
C SER A 112 -6.37 -16.70 -20.82
N VAL A 113 -5.29 -17.00 -21.52
CA VAL A 113 -4.71 -16.14 -22.54
C VAL A 113 -4.45 -16.98 -23.78
N ASN A 114 -5.03 -16.57 -24.90
CA ASN A 114 -4.99 -17.31 -26.18
C ASN A 114 -5.39 -18.81 -26.03
N GLY A 115 -6.34 -19.09 -25.13
CA GLY A 115 -6.79 -20.44 -24.82
C GLY A 115 -5.89 -21.23 -23.88
N GLN A 116 -4.74 -20.71 -23.46
CA GLN A 116 -3.91 -21.30 -22.43
C GLN A 116 -4.42 -20.86 -21.05
N LEU A 117 -4.76 -21.82 -20.18
CA LEU A 117 -5.17 -21.54 -18.81
C LEU A 117 -4.02 -20.97 -17.99
N ILE A 118 -4.33 -19.95 -17.21
CA ILE A 118 -3.41 -19.35 -16.23
C ILE A 118 -3.70 -19.97 -14.87
N SER A 119 -2.90 -20.95 -14.49
CA SER A 119 -3.09 -21.67 -13.21
C SER A 119 -2.50 -20.93 -12.00
N ASP A 120 -1.45 -20.16 -12.24
CA ASP A 120 -0.73 -19.41 -11.19
C ASP A 120 0.11 -18.28 -11.81
N ALA A 121 0.75 -17.49 -10.94
CA ALA A 121 1.57 -16.35 -11.35
C ALA A 121 2.88 -16.75 -12.10
N SER A 122 3.26 -18.02 -12.10
CA SER A 122 4.43 -18.54 -12.82
C SER A 122 4.11 -18.99 -14.25
N THR A 123 2.83 -19.04 -14.62
CA THR A 123 2.42 -19.40 -15.97
C THR A 123 2.85 -18.31 -16.94
N THR A 124 3.74 -18.64 -17.87
CA THR A 124 4.21 -17.74 -18.93
C THR A 124 3.42 -17.94 -20.21
N VAL A 125 3.03 -16.83 -20.83
CA VAL A 125 2.42 -16.82 -22.16
C VAL A 125 3.24 -15.91 -23.05
N ASP A 126 3.75 -16.48 -24.14
CA ASP A 126 4.55 -15.71 -25.09
C ASP A 126 3.65 -14.96 -26.08
N PHE A 127 3.91 -13.68 -26.26
CA PHE A 127 3.29 -12.84 -27.26
C PHE A 127 4.33 -12.40 -28.29
N LYS A 128 3.93 -12.36 -29.55
CA LYS A 128 4.75 -11.77 -30.61
C LYS A 128 4.17 -10.39 -30.97
N ALA A 129 5.05 -9.47 -31.30
CA ALA A 129 4.63 -8.15 -31.78
C ALA A 129 3.72 -8.29 -33.02
N GLY A 130 2.54 -7.67 -32.97
CA GLY A 130 1.54 -7.73 -34.02
C GLY A 130 0.53 -8.88 -33.92
N ASP A 131 0.68 -9.80 -32.97
CA ASP A 131 -0.31 -10.84 -32.73
C ASP A 131 -1.54 -10.30 -32.00
N LEU A 132 -2.69 -10.93 -32.24
CA LEU A 132 -3.89 -10.68 -31.47
C LEU A 132 -3.83 -11.48 -30.16
N ALA A 133 -3.92 -10.76 -29.03
CA ALA A 133 -4.02 -11.37 -27.72
C ALA A 133 -5.48 -11.47 -27.28
N LYS A 134 -5.99 -12.70 -27.09
CA LYS A 134 -7.30 -12.93 -26.50
C LYS A 134 -7.12 -13.24 -25.02
N ILE A 135 -7.59 -12.34 -24.14
CA ILE A 135 -7.58 -12.51 -22.70
C ILE A 135 -9.01 -12.80 -22.23
N GLU A 136 -9.20 -13.88 -21.51
CA GLU A 136 -10.48 -14.26 -20.93
C GLU A 136 -10.36 -14.33 -19.42
N GLY A 137 -11.40 -13.92 -18.72
CA GLY A 137 -11.40 -13.89 -17.28
C GLY A 137 -12.77 -13.54 -16.71
N TYR A 138 -12.78 -13.24 -15.43
CA TYR A 138 -14.00 -12.88 -14.72
C TYR A 138 -13.71 -11.93 -13.57
N ILE A 139 -14.77 -11.30 -13.07
CA ILE A 139 -14.69 -10.54 -11.82
C ILE A 139 -15.10 -11.47 -10.66
N ALA A 140 -14.29 -11.45 -9.62
CA ALA A 140 -14.54 -12.15 -8.37
C ALA A 140 -14.78 -11.17 -7.23
N ASP A 141 -15.50 -11.60 -6.18
CA ASP A 141 -15.58 -10.91 -4.90
C ASP A 141 -14.25 -11.03 -4.12
N GLU A 142 -14.22 -10.45 -2.93
CA GLU A 142 -13.07 -10.52 -2.02
C GLU A 142 -12.70 -11.96 -1.60
N ASN A 143 -13.67 -12.88 -1.60
CA ASN A 143 -13.50 -14.29 -1.26
C ASN A 143 -13.08 -15.15 -2.46
N GLY A 144 -13.00 -14.58 -3.66
CA GLY A 144 -12.66 -15.28 -4.89
C GLY A 144 -13.83 -15.91 -5.62
N ASN A 145 -15.08 -15.68 -5.19
CA ASN A 145 -16.26 -16.20 -5.87
C ASN A 145 -16.55 -15.40 -7.14
N LYS A 146 -16.77 -16.08 -8.25
CA LYS A 146 -17.13 -15.47 -9.53
C LYS A 146 -18.46 -14.72 -9.43
N LEU A 147 -18.48 -13.50 -9.94
CA LEU A 147 -19.67 -12.63 -10.01
C LEU A 147 -20.20 -12.59 -11.45
N PRO A 148 -21.13 -13.48 -11.82
CA PRO A 148 -21.61 -13.60 -13.21
C PRO A 148 -22.40 -12.38 -13.69
N ASP A 149 -23.06 -11.69 -12.77
CA ASP A 149 -23.92 -10.54 -13.06
C ASP A 149 -23.19 -9.19 -12.82
N PHE A 150 -21.85 -9.20 -12.73
CA PHE A 150 -21.10 -7.98 -12.55
C PHE A 150 -21.25 -7.05 -13.75
N THR A 151 -21.58 -5.80 -13.49
CA THR A 151 -21.58 -4.73 -14.48
C THR A 151 -20.61 -3.64 -14.04
N GLY A 152 -19.67 -3.28 -14.90
CA GLY A 152 -18.65 -2.30 -14.59
C GLY A 152 -17.71 -2.07 -15.77
N VAL A 153 -16.66 -1.28 -15.55
CA VAL A 153 -15.61 -1.01 -16.52
C VAL A 153 -14.33 -1.71 -16.09
N LEU A 154 -13.75 -2.50 -16.97
CA LEU A 154 -12.44 -3.11 -16.77
C LEU A 154 -11.40 -2.32 -17.57
N THR A 155 -10.34 -1.88 -16.89
CA THR A 155 -9.18 -1.27 -17.55
C THR A 155 -8.01 -2.24 -17.51
N ALA A 156 -7.53 -2.62 -18.68
CA ALA A 156 -6.36 -3.48 -18.82
C ALA A 156 -5.12 -2.66 -19.20
N THR A 157 -3.99 -2.98 -18.63
CA THR A 157 -2.69 -2.41 -18.99
C THR A 157 -1.69 -3.54 -19.20
N VAL A 158 -1.08 -3.58 -20.37
CA VAL A 158 -0.06 -4.55 -20.73
C VAL A 158 1.30 -3.89 -20.66
N TYR A 159 2.22 -4.53 -19.96
CA TYR A 159 3.61 -4.10 -19.86
C TYR A 159 4.52 -5.04 -20.64
N ASP A 160 5.67 -4.55 -21.05
CA ASP A 160 6.75 -5.39 -21.58
C ASP A 160 7.27 -6.36 -20.49
N SER A 161 8.05 -7.36 -20.89
CA SER A 161 8.68 -8.28 -19.95
C SER A 161 9.52 -7.52 -18.92
N GLU A 162 9.64 -8.11 -17.75
CA GLU A 162 10.46 -7.53 -16.67
C GLU A 162 11.92 -7.41 -17.12
N SER A 163 12.52 -6.28 -16.83
CA SER A 163 13.94 -6.03 -16.99
C SER A 163 14.63 -6.10 -15.63
N LEU A 164 15.71 -6.85 -15.54
CA LEU A 164 16.54 -6.88 -14.35
C LEU A 164 17.44 -5.64 -14.32
N ILE A 165 17.27 -4.83 -13.31
CA ILE A 165 18.11 -3.65 -13.05
C ILE A 165 19.09 -3.98 -11.93
N THR A 166 20.37 -3.75 -12.18
CA THR A 166 21.43 -3.86 -11.20
C THR A 166 21.86 -2.47 -10.79
N CYS A 167 21.69 -2.13 -9.53
CA CYS A 167 22.13 -0.87 -8.95
C CYS A 167 23.41 -1.07 -8.17
N LEU A 168 24.39 -0.22 -8.41
CA LEU A 168 25.56 -0.14 -7.56
C LEU A 168 25.21 0.54 -6.25
N ASN A 169 25.79 0.08 -5.16
CA ASN A 169 25.57 0.69 -3.87
C ASN A 169 26.18 2.10 -3.82
N ASN A 170 25.35 3.07 -3.41
CA ASN A 170 25.75 4.48 -3.40
C ASN A 170 26.43 4.92 -2.10
N ASP A 171 26.61 4.03 -1.13
CA ASP A 171 27.22 4.40 0.16
C ASP A 171 28.75 4.51 0.12
N GLY A 172 29.38 4.12 -0.98
CA GLY A 172 30.83 4.12 -1.19
C GLY A 172 31.61 3.19 -0.28
N LYS A 173 30.91 2.32 0.49
CA LYS A 173 31.51 1.43 1.50
C LYS A 173 31.34 -0.05 1.20
N SER A 174 30.44 -0.38 0.30
CA SER A 174 30.12 -1.75 -0.06
C SER A 174 30.06 -1.89 -1.58
N ASP A 175 30.71 -2.94 -2.09
CA ASP A 175 30.65 -3.32 -3.50
C ASP A 175 29.43 -4.17 -3.83
N GLU A 176 28.52 -4.37 -2.85
CA GLU A 176 27.33 -5.16 -3.06
C GLU A 176 26.35 -4.42 -3.96
N ALA A 177 26.15 -4.99 -5.15
CA ALA A 177 25.08 -4.58 -6.05
C ALA A 177 23.77 -5.22 -5.56
N PHE A 178 22.67 -4.46 -5.61
CA PHE A 178 21.36 -5.05 -5.48
C PHE A 178 20.63 -5.01 -6.82
N THR A 179 19.80 -6.01 -7.03
CA THR A 179 19.02 -6.17 -8.25
C THR A 179 17.53 -6.14 -7.95
N PHE A 180 16.77 -5.57 -8.86
CA PHE A 180 15.32 -5.63 -8.83
C PHE A 180 14.74 -5.72 -10.24
N PHE A 181 13.53 -6.25 -10.33
CA PHE A 181 12.80 -6.28 -11.59
C PHE A 181 11.92 -5.03 -11.73
N THR A 182 11.86 -4.49 -12.94
CA THR A 182 10.98 -3.37 -13.27
C THR A 182 10.20 -3.64 -14.54
N ARG A 183 8.99 -3.08 -14.63
CA ARG A 183 8.12 -3.11 -15.81
C ARG A 183 7.83 -1.68 -16.24
N ASP A 184 8.82 -1.02 -16.78
CA ASP A 184 8.74 0.41 -17.07
C ASP A 184 8.01 0.73 -18.37
N LYS A 185 8.04 -0.21 -19.32
CA LYS A 185 7.49 0.01 -20.64
C LYS A 185 6.07 -0.50 -20.76
N ARG A 186 5.12 0.41 -20.73
CA ARG A 186 3.71 0.10 -21.02
C ARG A 186 3.50 -0.05 -22.52
N LEU A 187 3.03 -1.22 -22.94
CA LEU A 187 2.73 -1.53 -24.33
C LEU A 187 1.32 -1.15 -24.73
N TYR A 188 0.35 -1.35 -23.84
CA TYR A 188 -1.06 -1.09 -24.06
C TYR A 188 -1.75 -0.66 -22.77
N SER A 189 -2.74 0.23 -22.91
CA SER A 189 -3.71 0.53 -21.86
C SER A 189 -5.04 0.88 -22.50
N GLY A 190 -6.11 0.24 -22.07
CA GLY A 190 -7.45 0.48 -22.58
C GLY A 190 -8.52 -0.01 -21.60
N SER A 191 -9.78 0.33 -21.88
CA SER A 191 -10.95 -0.08 -21.10
C SER A 191 -11.99 -0.69 -22.01
N ASP A 192 -12.74 -1.65 -21.48
CA ASP A 192 -13.87 -2.32 -22.14
C ASP A 192 -15.09 -2.23 -21.24
#